data_1d1b82eaaea3ac6c0987b737f774f810
#
_entry.id   1d1b82eaaea3ac6c0987b737f774f810
#
_cell.length_a   1.000
_cell.length_b   1.000
_cell.length_c   1.000
_cell.angle_alpha   90.00
_cell.angle_beta   90.00
_cell.angle_gamma   90.00
#
_symmetry.space_group_name_H-M   'P 1'
#
loop_
_entity.id
_entity.type
_entity.pdbx_description
1 polymer ?
#
loop_
_entity_poly.entity_id
_entity_poly.type
_entity_poly.pdbx_seq_one_letter_code
_entity_poly.pdbx_strand_id
1 'polypeptide(L)'
;MRDVVASAFAHAGQKCSAGSLLILVGSAGDSERIARQLVDATASLRVRGPEHLDSQLGPVVVPDDEKALRGLTVLGAGEHWVLTPRDLGDGLWRPGIRVGVVPGSEFHLTEYFAPVLGVMRVGTLQEAIDAVNAVDYGLTSGLHTLDAEELAIWLEAVEAGNLYVNRGITGAIVRRQPFGGWKRSAIGSTTKA
;
A
#
# COMPACT_ATOMS: atom_id res chain seq x y z
N MET A 1 4.70 -6.24 -10.25
CA MET A 1 4.66 -4.76 -10.25
C MET A 1 3.28 -4.18 -10.53
N ARG A 2 2.57 -4.60 -11.57
CA ARG A 2 1.22 -4.08 -11.89
C ARG A 2 0.28 -4.09 -10.68
N ASP A 3 0.18 -5.20 -9.98
CA ASP A 3 -0.73 -5.35 -8.84
C ASP A 3 -0.34 -4.46 -7.65
N VAL A 4 0.97 -4.30 -7.39
CA VAL A 4 1.47 -3.41 -6.35
C VAL A 4 1.11 -1.96 -6.67
N VAL A 5 1.41 -1.49 -7.89
CA VAL A 5 1.13 -0.11 -8.33
C VAL A 5 -0.37 0.18 -8.32
N ALA A 6 -1.19 -0.75 -8.85
CA ALA A 6 -2.63 -0.60 -8.82
C ALA A 6 -3.20 -0.59 -7.40
N SER A 7 -2.67 -1.43 -6.52
CA SER A 7 -3.11 -1.49 -5.12
C SER A 7 -2.74 -0.24 -4.34
N ALA A 8 -1.55 0.31 -4.59
CA ALA A 8 -1.06 1.48 -3.85
C ALA A 8 -1.68 2.79 -4.35
N PHE A 9 -1.84 2.95 -5.68
CA PHE A 9 -2.08 4.27 -6.27
C PHE A 9 -3.43 4.44 -6.95
N ALA A 10 -4.18 3.37 -7.23
CA ALA A 10 -5.53 3.53 -7.75
C ALA A 10 -6.38 4.43 -6.83
N HIS A 11 -7.16 5.34 -7.42
CA HIS A 11 -7.91 6.38 -6.68
C HIS A 11 -7.01 7.27 -5.81
N ALA A 12 -5.82 7.61 -6.29
CA ALA A 12 -4.82 8.41 -5.56
C ALA A 12 -4.44 7.83 -4.18
N GLY A 13 -4.45 6.49 -4.03
CA GLY A 13 -4.18 5.82 -2.75
C GLY A 13 -5.29 6.00 -1.70
N GLN A 14 -6.42 6.58 -2.06
CA GLN A 14 -7.51 6.94 -1.15
C GLN A 14 -8.66 5.93 -1.17
N LYS A 15 -8.31 4.65 -1.10
CA LYS A 15 -9.24 3.55 -0.80
C LYS A 15 -8.91 2.95 0.56
N CYS A 16 -9.93 2.52 1.29
CA CYS A 16 -9.74 1.79 2.55
C CYS A 16 -8.90 0.50 2.39
N SER A 17 -8.85 -0.06 1.18
CA SER A 17 -8.06 -1.25 0.82
C SER A 17 -6.78 -0.91 0.04
N ALA A 18 -6.37 0.35 -0.05
CA ALA A 18 -5.14 0.70 -0.73
C ALA A 18 -3.91 0.21 0.06
N GLY A 19 -2.89 -0.26 -0.68
CA GLY A 19 -1.62 -0.64 -0.08
C GLY A 19 -0.77 0.57 0.26
N SER A 20 -0.54 0.82 1.54
CA SER A 20 0.36 1.88 2.02
C SER A 20 1.80 1.41 2.16
N LEU A 21 2.01 0.10 2.30
CA LEU A 21 3.31 -0.51 2.55
C LEU A 21 3.54 -1.72 1.63
N LEU A 22 4.71 -1.75 1.00
CA LEU A 22 5.27 -2.92 0.32
C LEU A 22 6.39 -3.50 1.18
N ILE A 23 6.22 -4.73 1.64
CA ILE A 23 7.26 -5.45 2.40
C ILE A 23 7.97 -6.41 1.45
N LEU A 24 9.27 -6.25 1.30
CA LEU A 24 10.13 -7.11 0.50
C LEU A 24 10.89 -8.06 1.43
N VAL A 25 10.70 -9.36 1.23
CA VAL A 25 11.25 -10.40 2.09
C VAL A 25 12.51 -11.00 1.47
N GLY A 26 13.55 -11.13 2.27
CA GLY A 26 14.81 -11.77 1.87
C GLY A 26 15.41 -11.16 0.61
N SER A 27 15.80 -12.00 -0.34
CA SER A 27 16.45 -11.57 -1.59
C SER A 27 15.61 -10.65 -2.48
N ALA A 28 14.28 -10.61 -2.28
CA ALA A 28 13.43 -9.63 -2.98
C ALA A 28 13.78 -8.19 -2.58
N GLY A 29 14.22 -7.99 -1.33
CA GLY A 29 14.66 -6.70 -0.81
C GLY A 29 15.93 -6.16 -1.49
N ASP A 30 16.79 -7.04 -1.97
CA ASP A 30 18.07 -6.69 -2.61
C ASP A 30 17.97 -6.60 -4.14
N SER A 31 16.80 -6.89 -4.70
CA SER A 31 16.61 -6.95 -6.14
C SER A 31 16.51 -5.55 -6.76
N GLU A 32 17.59 -5.08 -7.37
CA GLU A 32 17.58 -3.84 -8.17
C GLU A 32 16.54 -3.85 -9.29
N ARG A 33 16.24 -5.03 -9.85
CA ARG A 33 15.20 -5.18 -10.86
C ARG A 33 13.82 -4.83 -10.30
N ILE A 34 13.48 -5.34 -9.11
CA ILE A 34 12.22 -5.02 -8.44
C ILE A 34 12.15 -3.53 -8.15
N ALA A 35 13.20 -2.95 -7.59
CA ALA A 35 13.27 -1.53 -7.26
C ALA A 35 13.07 -0.63 -8.51
N ARG A 36 13.81 -0.90 -9.59
CA ARG A 36 13.67 -0.15 -10.85
C ARG A 36 12.28 -0.29 -11.46
N GLN A 37 11.76 -1.52 -11.56
CA GLN A 37 10.42 -1.74 -12.12
C GLN A 37 9.32 -1.06 -11.33
N LEU A 38 9.45 -0.99 -10.00
CA LEU A 38 8.49 -0.28 -9.15
C LEU A 38 8.49 1.22 -9.44
N VAL A 39 9.68 1.82 -9.49
CA VAL A 39 9.84 3.25 -9.79
C VAL A 39 9.33 3.57 -11.19
N ASP A 40 9.75 2.82 -12.21
CA ASP A 40 9.36 3.05 -13.60
C ASP A 40 7.86 2.91 -13.82
N ALA A 41 7.25 1.86 -13.26
CA ALA A 41 5.82 1.64 -13.37
C ALA A 41 5.01 2.76 -12.67
N THR A 42 5.48 3.23 -11.52
CA THR A 42 4.83 4.32 -10.79
C THR A 42 5.01 5.66 -11.49
N ALA A 43 6.21 5.96 -11.97
CA ALA A 43 6.51 7.20 -12.69
C ALA A 43 5.74 7.32 -14.03
N SER A 44 5.39 6.19 -14.64
CA SER A 44 4.61 6.15 -15.89
C SER A 44 3.12 6.45 -15.73
N LEU A 45 2.61 6.55 -14.49
CA LEU A 45 1.20 6.82 -14.26
C LEU A 45 0.82 8.22 -14.74
N ARG A 46 -0.26 8.28 -15.51
CA ARG A 46 -0.83 9.55 -15.98
C ARG A 46 -1.74 10.16 -14.91
N VAL A 47 -1.27 11.25 -14.33
CA VAL A 47 -1.99 12.01 -13.31
C VAL A 47 -2.65 13.20 -13.98
N ARG A 48 -3.98 13.21 -14.03
CA ARG A 48 -4.78 14.25 -14.72
C ARG A 48 -6.16 14.38 -14.08
N GLY A 49 -6.82 15.49 -14.34
CA GLY A 49 -8.21 15.70 -13.96
C GLY A 49 -9.17 14.66 -14.57
N PRO A 50 -10.36 14.52 -13.97
CA PRO A 50 -11.36 13.50 -14.38
C PRO A 50 -11.92 13.71 -15.78
N GLU A 51 -11.75 14.88 -16.37
CA GLU A 51 -12.14 15.20 -17.74
C GLU A 51 -11.26 14.51 -18.80
N HIS A 52 -10.11 13.98 -18.40
CA HIS A 52 -9.22 13.24 -19.29
C HIS A 52 -9.49 11.74 -19.23
N LEU A 53 -9.95 11.14 -20.32
CA LEU A 53 -10.28 9.70 -20.40
C LEU A 53 -9.06 8.78 -20.17
N ASP A 54 -7.86 9.27 -20.40
CA ASP A 54 -6.62 8.53 -20.20
C ASP A 54 -6.01 8.72 -18.79
N SER A 55 -6.69 9.46 -17.91
CA SER A 55 -6.26 9.64 -16.51
C SER A 55 -6.25 8.31 -15.78
N GLN A 56 -5.16 8.03 -15.07
CA GLN A 56 -5.00 6.85 -14.23
C GLN A 56 -5.06 7.20 -12.74
N LEU A 57 -4.68 8.44 -12.41
CA LEU A 57 -4.85 9.03 -11.09
C LEU A 57 -5.52 10.38 -11.23
N GLY A 58 -6.62 10.55 -10.52
CA GLY A 58 -7.28 11.84 -10.33
C GLY A 58 -6.77 12.60 -9.10
N PRO A 59 -7.43 13.71 -8.75
CA PRO A 59 -7.09 14.50 -7.59
C PRO A 59 -7.40 13.76 -6.28
N VAL A 60 -6.72 14.13 -5.22
CA VAL A 60 -7.08 13.73 -3.85
C VAL A 60 -8.39 14.39 -3.44
N VAL A 61 -9.15 13.74 -2.56
CA VAL A 61 -10.50 14.19 -2.15
C VAL A 61 -10.45 15.51 -1.39
N VAL A 62 -9.45 15.68 -0.51
CA VAL A 62 -9.22 16.91 0.26
C VAL A 62 -7.78 17.35 0.02
N PRO A 63 -7.56 18.37 -0.81
CA PRO A 63 -6.22 18.81 -1.20
C PRO A 63 -5.34 19.26 -0.01
N ASP A 64 -5.94 19.88 1.00
CA ASP A 64 -5.25 20.46 2.15
C ASP A 64 -5.33 19.56 3.40
N ASP A 65 -5.56 18.24 3.24
CA ASP A 65 -5.51 17.30 4.36
C ASP A 65 -4.08 17.21 4.92
N GLU A 66 -3.89 17.72 6.13
CA GLU A 66 -2.57 17.80 6.77
C GLU A 66 -1.90 16.43 6.91
N LYS A 67 -2.67 15.38 7.19
CA LYS A 67 -2.14 14.02 7.32
C LYS A 67 -1.66 13.51 5.97
N ALA A 68 -2.43 13.68 4.91
CA ALA A 68 -2.04 13.30 3.56
C ALA A 68 -0.79 14.07 3.10
N LEU A 69 -0.77 15.40 3.31
CA LEU A 69 0.39 16.25 3.00
C LEU A 69 1.63 15.81 3.77
N ARG A 70 1.51 15.48 5.06
CA ARG A 70 2.61 14.97 5.86
C ARG A 70 3.18 13.67 5.24
N GLY A 71 2.35 12.74 4.81
CA GLY A 71 2.77 11.52 4.12
C GLY A 71 3.51 11.78 2.80
N LEU A 72 3.16 12.87 2.10
CA LEU A 72 3.73 13.25 0.82
C LEU A 72 5.00 14.11 0.93
N THR A 73 5.25 14.75 2.07
CA THR A 73 6.32 15.76 2.17
C THR A 73 7.33 15.49 3.27
N VAL A 74 6.97 14.73 4.32
CA VAL A 74 7.84 14.48 5.47
C VAL A 74 8.38 13.06 5.45
N LEU A 75 9.69 12.93 5.65
CA LEU A 75 10.39 11.65 5.80
C LEU A 75 10.77 11.41 7.25
N GLY A 76 10.63 10.17 7.69
CA GLY A 76 11.15 9.72 8.97
C GLY A 76 12.66 9.50 8.95
N ALA A 77 13.24 9.22 10.12
CA ALA A 77 14.67 8.95 10.24
C ALA A 77 15.07 7.71 9.41
N GLY A 78 16.08 7.85 8.57
CA GLY A 78 16.56 6.79 7.69
C GLY A 78 15.75 6.59 6.41
N GLU A 79 14.60 7.23 6.28
CA GLU A 79 13.80 7.18 5.06
C GLU A 79 14.34 8.13 3.99
N HIS A 80 14.15 7.76 2.72
CA HIS A 80 14.45 8.64 1.59
C HIS A 80 13.55 8.33 0.39
N TRP A 81 13.35 9.33 -0.47
CA TRP A 81 12.58 9.15 -1.69
C TRP A 81 13.41 8.46 -2.77
N VAL A 82 12.88 7.38 -3.36
CA VAL A 82 13.35 6.82 -4.62
C VAL A 82 12.50 7.32 -5.80
N LEU A 83 11.27 7.78 -5.50
CA LEU A 83 10.44 8.58 -6.39
C LEU A 83 9.79 9.66 -5.54
N THR A 84 10.22 10.91 -5.76
CA THR A 84 9.69 12.05 -4.98
C THR A 84 8.28 12.40 -5.44
N PRO A 85 7.30 12.49 -4.53
CA PRO A 85 5.96 12.97 -4.88
C PRO A 85 6.05 14.41 -5.37
N ARG A 86 5.16 14.78 -6.29
CA ARG A 86 5.12 16.14 -6.84
C ARG A 86 3.70 16.67 -6.90
N ASP A 87 3.50 17.82 -6.30
CA ASP A 87 2.28 18.60 -6.44
C ASP A 87 2.18 19.16 -7.86
N LEU A 88 1.03 18.97 -8.49
CA LEU A 88 0.70 19.48 -9.82
C LEU A 88 -0.38 20.57 -9.79
N GLY A 89 -0.85 20.93 -8.59
CA GLY A 89 -1.99 21.83 -8.38
C GLY A 89 -3.34 21.10 -8.41
N ASP A 90 -4.38 21.78 -7.96
CA ASP A 90 -5.77 21.30 -7.98
C ASP A 90 -5.97 19.92 -7.31
N GLY A 91 -5.18 19.61 -6.30
CA GLY A 91 -5.20 18.32 -5.61
C GLY A 91 -4.57 17.16 -6.39
N LEU A 92 -3.98 17.42 -7.54
CA LEU A 92 -3.29 16.42 -8.34
C LEU A 92 -1.86 16.21 -7.84
N TRP A 93 -1.52 14.97 -7.51
CA TRP A 93 -0.19 14.60 -7.05
C TRP A 93 0.42 13.48 -7.89
N ARG A 94 1.63 13.68 -8.40
CA ARG A 94 2.43 12.55 -8.83
C ARG A 94 2.77 11.70 -7.61
N PRO A 95 2.57 10.36 -7.67
CA PRO A 95 2.79 9.51 -6.52
C PRO A 95 4.27 9.43 -6.11
N GLY A 96 4.48 9.19 -4.82
CA GLY A 96 5.80 9.00 -4.24
C GLY A 96 6.09 7.59 -3.77
N ILE A 97 7.36 7.22 -3.78
CA ILE A 97 7.86 5.99 -3.19
C ILE A 97 8.99 6.33 -2.25
N ARG A 98 8.82 5.98 -0.97
CA ARG A 98 9.89 6.08 0.04
C ARG A 98 10.41 4.70 0.39
N VAL A 99 11.69 4.62 0.65
CA VAL A 99 12.37 3.43 1.15
C VAL A 99 13.02 3.72 2.50
N GLY A 100 13.47 2.67 3.20
CA GLY A 100 14.02 2.82 4.56
C GLY A 100 12.97 2.84 5.65
N VAL A 101 11.72 2.51 5.33
CA VAL A 101 10.66 2.31 6.33
C VAL A 101 11.03 1.10 7.19
N VAL A 102 11.00 1.27 8.51
CA VAL A 102 11.32 0.20 9.45
C VAL A 102 10.12 -0.13 10.35
N PRO A 103 10.05 -1.34 10.91
CA PRO A 103 9.02 -1.71 11.86
C PRO A 103 8.92 -0.71 13.02
N GLY A 104 7.70 -0.29 13.37
CA GLY A 104 7.45 0.67 14.44
C GLY A 104 7.66 2.14 14.08
N SER A 105 8.17 2.45 12.87
CA SER A 105 8.31 3.85 12.42
C SER A 105 6.94 4.53 12.25
N GLU A 106 6.94 5.86 12.24
CA GLU A 106 5.70 6.62 12.05
C GLU A 106 5.00 6.24 10.74
N PHE A 107 5.75 6.13 9.64
CA PHE A 107 5.16 5.78 8.36
C PHE A 107 4.55 4.37 8.35
N HIS A 108 5.20 3.42 9.03
CA HIS A 108 4.68 2.07 9.16
C HIS A 108 3.31 2.04 9.88
N LEU A 109 3.18 2.81 10.97
CA LEU A 109 2.02 2.73 11.86
C LEU A 109 0.89 3.72 11.51
N THR A 110 1.12 4.63 10.53
CA THR A 110 0.16 5.69 10.19
C THR A 110 -0.46 5.47 8.82
N GLU A 111 -1.79 5.50 8.75
CA GLU A 111 -2.50 5.57 7.48
C GLU A 111 -2.54 7.02 7.00
N TYR A 112 -1.80 7.34 5.95
CA TYR A 112 -1.76 8.69 5.38
C TYR A 112 -2.88 8.97 4.37
N PHE A 113 -3.45 7.93 3.78
CA PHE A 113 -4.54 8.03 2.80
C PHE A 113 -4.20 8.97 1.63
N ALA A 114 -3.04 8.76 1.04
CA ALA A 114 -2.42 9.61 0.03
C ALA A 114 -1.70 8.77 -1.04
N PRO A 115 -1.36 9.34 -2.21
CA PRO A 115 -0.62 8.62 -3.24
C PRO A 115 0.88 8.46 -2.89
N VAL A 116 1.14 7.75 -1.81
CA VAL A 116 2.48 7.46 -1.31
C VAL A 116 2.60 6.00 -0.87
N LEU A 117 3.69 5.35 -1.27
CA LEU A 117 4.00 3.97 -0.91
C LEU A 117 5.31 3.92 -0.12
N GLY A 118 5.27 3.29 1.04
CA GLY A 118 6.47 2.91 1.79
C GLY A 118 7.00 1.55 1.34
N VAL A 119 8.30 1.41 1.32
CA VAL A 119 8.97 0.12 1.09
C VAL A 119 9.78 -0.24 2.33
N MET A 120 9.45 -1.38 2.90
CA MET A 120 10.14 -2.00 4.03
C MET A 120 10.88 -3.25 3.54
N ARG A 121 12.06 -3.51 4.08
CA ARG A 121 12.82 -4.74 3.83
C ARG A 121 12.93 -5.52 5.12
N VAL A 122 12.69 -6.83 5.03
CA VAL A 122 12.81 -7.76 6.14
C VAL A 122 13.52 -9.03 5.69
N GLY A 123 14.12 -9.75 6.62
CA GLY A 123 14.87 -10.97 6.33
C GLY A 123 13.97 -12.18 6.09
N THR A 124 12.86 -12.28 6.82
CA THR A 124 12.01 -13.48 6.87
C THR A 124 10.53 -13.15 6.68
N LEU A 125 9.76 -14.18 6.32
CA LEU A 125 8.30 -14.08 6.23
C LEU A 125 7.68 -13.77 7.61
N GLN A 126 8.24 -14.31 8.69
CA GLN A 126 7.75 -14.04 10.04
C GLN A 126 7.89 -12.56 10.40
N GLU A 127 9.02 -11.93 10.10
CA GLU A 127 9.21 -10.50 10.30
C GLU A 127 8.21 -9.65 9.47
N ALA A 128 7.88 -10.11 8.27
CA ALA A 128 6.85 -9.45 7.46
C ALA A 128 5.46 -9.57 8.09
N ILE A 129 5.09 -10.74 8.59
CA ILE A 129 3.83 -10.99 9.29
C ILE A 129 3.76 -10.14 10.56
N ASP A 130 4.83 -10.10 11.35
CA ASP A 130 4.90 -9.29 12.56
C ASP A 130 4.72 -7.80 12.26
N ALA A 131 5.34 -7.31 11.18
CA ALA A 131 5.16 -5.93 10.75
C ALA A 131 3.70 -5.65 10.30
N VAL A 132 3.08 -6.55 9.53
CA VAL A 132 1.66 -6.40 9.15
C VAL A 132 0.76 -6.40 10.37
N ASN A 133 1.04 -7.27 11.34
CA ASN A 133 0.22 -7.42 12.54
C ASN A 133 0.45 -6.32 13.60
N ALA A 134 1.52 -5.55 13.49
CA ALA A 134 1.83 -4.49 14.45
C ALA A 134 0.93 -3.25 14.31
N VAL A 135 0.24 -3.08 13.18
CA VAL A 135 -0.66 -1.93 12.97
C VAL A 135 -2.04 -2.15 13.60
N ASP A 136 -2.69 -1.08 14.00
CA ASP A 136 -4.03 -1.10 14.62
C ASP A 136 -5.16 -1.49 13.68
N TYR A 137 -4.89 -1.58 12.38
CA TYR A 137 -5.87 -1.86 11.34
C TYR A 137 -5.56 -3.18 10.64
N GLY A 138 -6.60 -3.86 10.16
CA GLY A 138 -6.45 -5.13 9.47
C GLY A 138 -7.59 -5.33 8.48
N LEU A 139 -7.69 -4.48 7.44
CA LEU A 139 -8.73 -4.61 6.43
C LEU A 139 -8.29 -5.54 5.30
N THR A 140 -7.17 -5.22 4.64
CA THR A 140 -6.67 -6.00 3.51
C THR A 140 -5.16 -6.26 3.65
N SER A 141 -4.76 -7.45 3.25
CA SER A 141 -3.35 -7.80 3.09
C SER A 141 -3.16 -8.68 1.85
N GLY A 142 -1.98 -8.67 1.27
CA GLY A 142 -1.66 -9.46 0.09
C GLY A 142 -0.29 -10.11 0.17
N LEU A 143 -0.20 -11.33 -0.32
CA LEU A 143 1.06 -12.07 -0.46
C LEU A 143 1.30 -12.41 -1.92
N HIS A 144 2.52 -12.17 -2.39
CA HIS A 144 3.02 -12.67 -3.67
C HIS A 144 4.11 -13.72 -3.40
N THR A 145 3.78 -14.97 -3.58
CA THR A 145 4.70 -16.11 -3.43
C THR A 145 4.31 -17.24 -4.38
N LEU A 146 5.24 -18.12 -4.70
CA LEU A 146 5.01 -19.39 -5.36
C LEU A 146 5.22 -20.58 -4.42
N ASP A 147 5.59 -20.32 -3.16
CA ASP A 147 5.84 -21.32 -2.14
C ASP A 147 4.54 -21.59 -1.36
N ALA A 148 4.12 -22.86 -1.35
CA ALA A 148 2.89 -23.28 -0.68
C ALA A 148 3.00 -23.28 0.85
N GLU A 149 4.20 -23.46 1.39
CA GLU A 149 4.45 -23.41 2.83
C GLU A 149 4.39 -21.97 3.34
N GLU A 150 5.04 -21.04 2.65
CA GLU A 150 4.92 -19.61 2.93
C GLU A 150 3.46 -19.15 2.91
N LEU A 151 2.71 -19.60 1.90
CA LEU A 151 1.28 -19.29 1.79
C LEU A 151 0.48 -19.82 2.98
N ALA A 152 0.72 -21.06 3.40
CA ALA A 152 0.00 -21.67 4.52
C ALA A 152 0.29 -20.91 5.84
N ILE A 153 1.55 -20.61 6.12
CA ILE A 153 1.96 -19.84 7.30
C ILE A 153 1.32 -18.45 7.30
N TRP A 154 1.36 -17.76 6.17
CA TRP A 154 0.83 -16.40 6.07
C TRP A 154 -0.70 -16.36 6.25
N LEU A 155 -1.44 -17.31 5.63
CA LEU A 155 -2.90 -17.38 5.75
C LEU A 155 -3.37 -17.62 7.18
N GLU A 156 -2.59 -18.35 7.98
CA GLU A 156 -2.92 -18.65 9.38
C GLU A 156 -2.58 -17.49 10.31
N ALA A 157 -1.50 -16.75 10.03
CA ALA A 157 -0.91 -15.82 10.98
C ALA A 157 -1.27 -14.34 10.75
N VAL A 158 -1.66 -13.94 9.53
CA VAL A 158 -1.95 -12.54 9.23
C VAL A 158 -3.31 -12.09 9.75
N GLU A 159 -3.31 -10.99 10.49
CA GLU A 159 -4.49 -10.38 11.10
C GLU A 159 -5.15 -9.34 10.18
N ALA A 160 -5.68 -9.79 9.05
CA ALA A 160 -6.46 -8.96 8.14
C ALA A 160 -7.72 -9.71 7.66
N GLY A 161 -8.80 -8.98 7.46
CA GLY A 161 -10.09 -9.57 7.12
C GLY A 161 -10.21 -10.02 5.67
N ASN A 162 -9.41 -9.46 4.77
CA ASN A 162 -9.41 -9.81 3.35
C ASN A 162 -7.99 -10.11 2.91
N LEU A 163 -7.75 -11.36 2.55
CA LEU A 163 -6.45 -11.87 2.15
C LEU A 163 -6.41 -12.13 0.66
N TYR A 164 -5.39 -11.63 -0.01
CA TYR A 164 -5.22 -11.76 -1.46
C TYR A 164 -3.88 -12.42 -1.79
N VAL A 165 -3.89 -13.38 -2.70
CA VAL A 165 -2.70 -14.13 -3.10
C VAL A 165 -2.44 -13.93 -4.58
N ASN A 166 -1.24 -13.50 -4.92
CA ASN A 166 -0.75 -13.30 -6.29
C ASN A 166 -1.65 -12.39 -7.15
N ARG A 167 -2.22 -11.36 -6.53
CA ARG A 167 -3.08 -10.35 -7.18
C ARG A 167 -3.08 -9.05 -6.40
N GLY A 168 -3.69 -8.01 -6.96
CA GLY A 168 -3.94 -6.75 -6.26
C GLY A 168 -4.88 -6.91 -5.06
N ILE A 169 -4.70 -6.08 -4.04
CA ILE A 169 -5.44 -6.12 -2.77
C ILE A 169 -6.70 -5.23 -2.77
N THR A 170 -6.98 -4.56 -3.88
CA THR A 170 -8.19 -3.74 -4.08
C THR A 170 -9.21 -4.46 -4.95
N GLY A 171 -10.44 -3.95 -5.03
CA GLY A 171 -11.44 -4.42 -5.96
C GLY A 171 -12.36 -5.52 -5.42
N ALA A 172 -12.66 -5.49 -4.12
CA ALA A 172 -13.77 -6.27 -3.57
C ALA A 172 -15.09 -5.89 -4.25
N ILE A 173 -15.89 -6.88 -4.63
CA ILE A 173 -17.18 -6.69 -5.30
C ILE A 173 -18.30 -7.10 -4.34
N VAL A 174 -19.23 -6.17 -4.11
CA VAL A 174 -20.41 -6.40 -3.28
C VAL A 174 -21.17 -7.66 -3.73
N ARG A 175 -21.55 -8.49 -2.78
CA ARG A 175 -22.27 -9.78 -2.98
C ARG A 175 -21.49 -10.85 -3.74
N ARG A 176 -20.22 -10.63 -4.07
CA ARG A 176 -19.39 -11.69 -4.68
C ARG A 176 -18.41 -12.32 -3.71
N GLN A 177 -18.01 -11.57 -2.69
CA GLN A 177 -17.14 -12.06 -1.63
C GLN A 177 -17.50 -11.36 -0.31
N PRO A 178 -17.30 -12.01 0.83
CA PRO A 178 -17.34 -11.33 2.12
C PRO A 178 -16.30 -10.21 2.16
N PHE A 179 -16.63 -9.10 2.82
CA PHE A 179 -15.70 -8.00 3.02
C PHE A 179 -15.82 -7.49 4.45
N GLY A 180 -14.75 -7.57 5.20
CA GLY A 180 -14.69 -7.15 6.59
C GLY A 180 -13.26 -6.99 7.04
N GLY A 181 -13.06 -6.45 8.24
CA GLY A 181 -11.74 -6.18 8.80
C GLY A 181 -11.52 -6.85 10.14
N TRP A 182 -10.29 -6.78 10.59
CA TRP A 182 -9.86 -7.10 11.95
C TRP A 182 -9.53 -5.81 12.70
N LYS A 183 -9.35 -5.90 14.01
CA LYS A 183 -8.93 -4.79 14.87
C LYS A 183 -9.83 -3.56 14.67
N ARG A 184 -9.25 -2.37 14.53
CA ARG A 184 -9.99 -1.11 14.32
C ARG A 184 -10.63 -0.99 12.92
N SER A 185 -10.35 -1.94 12.01
CA SER A 185 -11.04 -2.00 10.72
C SER A 185 -12.39 -2.71 10.76
N ALA A 186 -12.86 -3.12 11.92
CA ALA A 186 -14.17 -3.76 12.10
C ALA A 186 -14.96 -3.10 13.22
N ILE A 187 -16.30 -3.04 13.03
CA ILE A 187 -17.27 -2.67 14.06
C ILE A 187 -18.30 -3.79 14.11
N GLY A 188 -18.36 -4.53 15.22
CA GLY A 188 -19.27 -5.67 15.39
C GLY A 188 -18.81 -6.91 14.66
N SER A 189 -19.75 -7.67 14.05
CA SER A 189 -19.38 -8.86 13.26
C SER A 189 -18.49 -8.49 12.08
N THR A 190 -17.48 -9.30 11.84
CA THR A 190 -16.38 -9.00 10.93
C THR A 190 -16.75 -9.06 9.45
N THR A 191 -17.90 -9.63 9.10
CA THR A 191 -18.28 -9.81 7.69
C THR A 191 -19.41 -8.83 7.33
N LYS A 192 -19.10 -7.94 6.40
CA LYS A 192 -20.09 -7.11 5.71
C LYS A 192 -20.21 -7.63 4.28
N ALA A 193 -21.35 -8.17 3.95
CA ALA A 193 -21.68 -8.60 2.60
C ALA A 193 -22.11 -7.43 1.72
#